data_fe960572995926b0f691d43df0172ab3
#
_entry.id   fe960572995926b0f691d43df0172ab3
#
_cell.length_a   1.000
_cell.length_b   1.000
_cell.length_c   1.000
_cell.angle_alpha   90.00
_cell.angle_beta   90.00
_cell.angle_gamma   90.00
#
_symmetry.space_group_name_H-M   'P 1'
#
loop_
_entity.id
_entity.type
_entity.pdbx_description
1 polymer ?
#
loop_
_entity_poly.entity_id
_entity_poly.type
_entity_poly.pdbx_seq_one_letter_code
_entity_poly.pdbx_strand_id
1 'polypeptide(L)'
;PAVIVGILNGDKLLMSKYAGRTYRSYALIAGFIEIGESAEQTVQREVMEEVGLKVKNIRYYKSQPWGFTDSLLFGYFCELDGDDTIRLDTNELSQAGWYTREEITLEDDYLSLTREMILQFKEGRV
;
A
#
# COMPACT_ATOMS: atom_id res chain seq x y z
N PRO A 1 1.33 7.37 -14.25
CA PRO A 1 1.27 6.06 -13.60
C PRO A 1 1.61 6.15 -12.12
N ALA A 2 1.02 5.26 -11.34
CA ALA A 2 1.21 5.21 -9.91
C ALA A 2 1.37 3.77 -9.43
N VAL A 3 2.00 3.59 -8.27
CA VAL A 3 2.12 2.27 -7.63
C VAL A 3 1.19 2.21 -6.42
N ILE A 4 0.72 0.99 -6.11
CA ILE A 4 0.03 0.65 -4.88
C ILE A 4 0.83 -0.49 -4.24
N VAL A 5 1.13 -0.38 -2.95
CA VAL A 5 2.10 -1.24 -2.30
C VAL A 5 1.50 -1.96 -1.10
N GLY A 6 1.47 -3.29 -1.18
CA GLY A 6 1.17 -4.13 -0.03
C GLY A 6 2.46 -4.58 0.64
N ILE A 7 2.72 -4.08 1.84
CA ILE A 7 3.92 -4.42 2.60
C ILE A 7 3.59 -5.51 3.60
N LEU A 8 4.27 -6.65 3.46
CA LEU A 8 4.06 -7.81 4.32
C LEU A 8 5.14 -7.87 5.41
N ASN A 9 4.72 -8.11 6.63
CA ASN A 9 5.59 -8.37 7.77
C ASN A 9 5.12 -9.66 8.43
N GLY A 10 5.66 -10.79 7.95
CA GLY A 10 5.17 -12.10 8.38
C GLY A 10 3.69 -12.26 8.05
N ASP A 11 2.86 -12.43 9.08
CA ASP A 11 1.41 -12.59 8.97
C ASP A 11 0.63 -11.28 9.02
N LYS A 12 1.31 -10.15 8.84
CA LYS A 12 0.70 -8.82 8.94
C LYS A 12 0.88 -8.01 7.66
N LEU A 13 -0.10 -7.16 7.39
CA LEU A 13 -0.10 -6.23 6.26
C LEU A 13 -0.13 -4.80 6.78
N LEU A 14 0.69 -3.94 6.20
CA LEU A 14 0.64 -2.51 6.51
C LEU A 14 -0.58 -1.88 5.86
N MET A 15 -1.41 -1.21 6.66
CA MET A 15 -2.50 -0.40 6.15
C MET A 15 -2.41 1.01 6.72
N SER A 16 -2.86 1.98 5.94
CA SER A 16 -2.77 3.39 6.28
C SER A 16 -4.12 4.09 6.11
N LYS A 17 -4.21 5.30 6.67
CA LYS A 17 -5.38 6.18 6.52
C LYS A 17 -4.88 7.58 6.24
N TYR A 18 -5.40 8.21 5.18
CA TYR A 18 -4.96 9.54 4.77
C TYR A 18 -5.42 10.62 5.74
N ALA A 19 -4.56 11.63 5.93
CA ALA A 19 -4.86 12.78 6.77
C ALA A 19 -6.03 13.60 6.19
N GLY A 20 -6.87 14.16 7.06
CA GLY A 20 -7.95 15.05 6.67
C GLY A 20 -9.16 14.39 6.02
N ARG A 21 -9.17 13.08 5.87
CA ARG A 21 -10.31 12.36 5.33
C ARG A 21 -11.26 11.93 6.43
N THR A 22 -12.56 12.14 6.21
CA THR A 22 -13.61 11.60 7.07
C THR A 22 -13.88 10.13 6.76
N TYR A 23 -13.37 9.65 5.65
CA TYR A 23 -13.53 8.29 5.18
C TYR A 23 -12.75 7.32 6.06
N ARG A 24 -13.41 6.27 6.54
CA ARG A 24 -12.85 5.35 7.53
C ARG A 24 -12.16 4.13 6.95
N SER A 25 -12.16 3.96 5.64
CA SER A 25 -11.49 2.82 5.02
C SER A 25 -9.98 2.98 5.06
N TYR A 26 -9.31 1.90 5.39
CA TYR A 26 -7.86 1.84 5.29
C TYR A 26 -7.42 1.72 3.84
N ALA A 27 -6.24 2.23 3.58
CA ALA A 27 -5.61 2.21 2.27
C ALA A 27 -4.23 1.54 2.35
N LEU A 28 -3.68 1.23 1.19
CA LEU A 28 -2.28 0.83 1.07
C LEU A 28 -1.45 2.05 0.68
N ILE A 29 -0.14 1.95 0.87
CA ILE A 29 0.78 3.00 0.43
C ILE A 29 0.67 3.15 -1.09
N ALA A 30 0.61 4.39 -1.57
CA ALA A 30 0.48 4.67 -2.99
C ALA A 30 1.24 5.95 -3.35
N GLY A 31 1.68 6.05 -4.60
CA GLY A 31 2.33 7.26 -5.08
C GLY A 31 2.65 7.20 -6.56
N PHE A 32 2.93 8.36 -7.13
CA PHE A 32 3.20 8.48 -8.56
C PHE A 32 4.64 8.11 -8.89
N ILE A 33 4.80 7.44 -10.03
CA ILE A 33 6.12 7.14 -10.61
C ILE A 33 6.66 8.45 -11.19
N GLU A 34 7.86 8.82 -10.78
CA GLU A 34 8.51 10.03 -11.27
C GLU A 34 9.37 9.74 -12.50
N ILE A 35 9.66 10.78 -13.27
CA ILE A 35 10.50 10.66 -14.45
C ILE A 35 11.88 10.11 -14.04
N GLY A 36 12.30 9.06 -14.75
CA GLY A 36 13.58 8.41 -14.50
C GLY A 36 13.56 7.32 -13.44
N GLU A 37 12.41 7.09 -12.78
CA GLU A 37 12.25 5.99 -11.84
C GLU A 37 11.65 4.76 -12.50
N SER A 38 12.11 3.57 -12.09
CA SER A 38 11.36 2.35 -12.33
C SER A 38 10.21 2.26 -11.32
N ALA A 39 9.23 1.40 -11.59
CA ALA A 39 8.13 1.18 -10.65
C ALA A 39 8.64 0.67 -9.30
N GLU A 40 9.63 -0.23 -9.31
CA GLU A 40 10.22 -0.77 -8.08
C GLU A 40 10.98 0.30 -7.28
N GLN A 41 11.66 1.20 -7.94
CA GLN A 41 12.30 2.34 -7.28
C GLN A 41 11.26 3.26 -6.64
N THR A 42 10.13 3.47 -7.32
CA THR A 42 9.02 4.26 -6.77
C THR A 42 8.46 3.59 -5.51
N VAL A 43 8.30 2.26 -5.52
CA VAL A 43 7.87 1.53 -4.33
C VAL A 43 8.80 1.82 -3.15
N GLN A 44 10.11 1.69 -3.34
CA GLN A 44 11.09 1.93 -2.28
C GLN A 44 11.04 3.36 -1.77
N ARG A 45 10.96 4.33 -2.68
CA ARG A 45 10.92 5.75 -2.31
C ARG A 45 9.67 6.12 -1.54
N GLU A 46 8.50 5.73 -2.07
CA GLU A 46 7.22 6.06 -1.43
C GLU A 46 7.09 5.43 -0.04
N VAL A 47 7.53 4.18 0.12
CA VAL A 47 7.51 3.52 1.42
C VAL A 47 8.41 4.25 2.41
N MET A 48 9.60 4.65 1.99
CA MET A 48 10.51 5.40 2.86
C MET A 48 9.95 6.77 3.22
N GLU A 49 9.40 7.50 2.26
CA GLU A 49 8.85 8.83 2.50
C GLU A 49 7.62 8.81 3.41
N GLU A 50 6.71 7.88 3.21
CA GLU A 50 5.43 7.89 3.91
C GLU A 50 5.48 7.20 5.28
N VAL A 51 6.24 6.13 5.42
CA VAL A 51 6.26 5.34 6.67
C VAL A 51 7.66 5.03 7.21
N GLY A 52 8.71 5.45 6.54
CA GLY A 52 10.08 5.30 7.02
C GLY A 52 10.59 3.87 7.05
N LEU A 53 10.07 3.00 6.21
CA LEU A 53 10.43 1.58 6.18
C LEU A 53 11.26 1.22 4.96
N LYS A 54 12.05 0.16 5.10
CA LYS A 54 12.76 -0.47 3.99
C LYS A 54 12.03 -1.74 3.59
N VAL A 55 11.99 -2.03 2.30
CA VAL A 55 11.31 -3.22 1.77
C VAL A 55 12.22 -3.97 0.80
N LYS A 56 11.91 -5.26 0.63
CA LYS A 56 12.63 -6.19 -0.25
C LYS A 56 11.64 -7.12 -0.92
N ASN A 57 12.14 -7.93 -1.85
CA ASN A 57 11.33 -8.93 -2.58
C ASN A 57 10.09 -8.30 -3.19
N ILE A 58 10.30 -7.22 -3.93
CA ILE A 58 9.23 -6.46 -4.57
C ILE A 58 8.70 -7.27 -5.75
N ARG A 59 7.40 -7.62 -5.71
CA ARG A 59 6.76 -8.50 -6.69
C ARG A 59 5.57 -7.80 -7.32
N TYR A 60 5.54 -7.77 -8.65
CA TYR A 60 4.41 -7.24 -9.39
C TYR A 60 3.18 -8.14 -9.18
N TYR A 61 2.04 -7.53 -8.87
CA TYR A 61 0.78 -8.23 -8.72
C TYR A 61 -0.09 -8.06 -9.97
N LYS A 62 -0.47 -6.81 -10.29
CA LYS A 62 -1.44 -6.52 -11.33
C LYS A 62 -1.44 -5.03 -11.65
N SER A 63 -1.83 -4.67 -12.88
CA SER A 63 -2.11 -3.28 -13.23
C SER A 63 -3.60 -3.07 -13.44
N GLN A 64 -4.07 -1.85 -13.20
CA GLN A 64 -5.46 -1.49 -13.37
C GLN A 64 -5.58 -0.02 -13.75
N PRO A 65 -6.35 0.31 -14.82
CA PRO A 65 -6.65 1.71 -15.12
C PRO A 65 -7.53 2.32 -14.02
N TRP A 66 -7.27 3.58 -13.70
CA TRP A 66 -8.07 4.32 -12.74
C TRP A 66 -8.59 5.59 -13.41
N GLY A 67 -9.84 5.54 -13.88
CA GLY A 67 -10.44 6.60 -14.70
C GLY A 67 -10.66 7.93 -14.00
N PHE A 68 -10.74 7.94 -12.67
CA PHE A 68 -10.99 9.17 -11.90
C PHE A 68 -9.82 10.15 -11.96
N THR A 69 -8.60 9.66 -12.17
CA THR A 69 -7.41 10.50 -12.21
C THR A 69 -6.60 10.29 -13.50
N ASP A 70 -7.16 9.60 -14.49
CA ASP A 70 -6.47 9.21 -15.73
C ASP A 70 -5.14 8.51 -15.45
N SER A 71 -5.09 7.74 -14.35
CA SER A 71 -3.88 7.04 -13.93
C SER A 71 -3.92 5.57 -14.32
N LEU A 72 -2.74 5.01 -14.51
CA LEU A 72 -2.55 3.58 -14.59
C LEU A 72 -1.88 3.13 -13.29
N LEU A 73 -2.53 2.22 -12.57
CA LEU A 73 -2.06 1.73 -11.27
C LEU A 73 -1.31 0.42 -11.44
N PHE A 74 -0.18 0.30 -10.78
CA PHE A 74 0.61 -0.93 -10.71
C PHE A 74 0.66 -1.40 -9.27
N GLY A 75 0.08 -2.55 -8.99
CA GLY A 75 0.09 -3.16 -7.67
C GLY A 75 1.33 -4.01 -7.44
N TYR A 76 1.99 -3.79 -6.30
CA TYR A 76 3.15 -4.55 -5.88
C TYR A 76 2.97 -5.06 -4.47
N PHE A 77 3.38 -6.30 -4.23
CA PHE A 77 3.59 -6.80 -2.88
C PHE A 77 5.09 -6.84 -2.60
N CYS A 78 5.46 -6.57 -1.38
CA CYS A 78 6.85 -6.65 -0.94
C CYS A 78 6.90 -7.06 0.52
N GLU A 79 8.10 -7.32 1.02
CA GLU A 79 8.31 -7.72 2.40
C GLU A 79 9.09 -6.65 3.14
N LEU A 80 8.78 -6.48 4.42
CA LEU A 80 9.55 -5.61 5.29
C LEU A 80 11.00 -6.10 5.35
N ASP A 81 11.95 -5.16 5.24
CA ASP A 81 13.38 -5.44 5.34
C ASP A 81 13.95 -4.69 6.54
N GLY A 82 13.93 -5.35 7.69
CA GLY A 82 14.51 -4.82 8.92
C GLY A 82 13.49 -4.33 9.94
N ASP A 83 13.74 -3.15 10.49
CA ASP A 83 12.94 -2.56 11.57
C ASP A 83 11.51 -2.27 11.12
N ASP A 84 10.53 -2.67 11.94
CA ASP A 84 9.11 -2.49 11.69
C ASP A 84 8.52 -1.21 12.28
N THR A 85 9.35 -0.34 12.81
CA THR A 85 8.91 0.93 13.41
C THR A 85 8.42 1.88 12.33
N ILE A 86 7.13 2.21 12.38
CA ILE A 86 6.50 3.11 11.43
C ILE A 86 6.76 4.56 11.83
N ARG A 87 7.25 5.35 10.87
CA ARG A 87 7.47 6.80 11.04
C ARG A 87 6.62 7.52 10.01
N LEU A 88 5.45 8.00 10.44
CA LEU A 88 4.49 8.62 9.54
C LEU A 88 4.96 9.97 9.00
N ASP A 89 4.70 10.19 7.70
CA ASP A 89 4.62 11.53 7.15
C ASP A 89 3.23 12.09 7.51
N THR A 90 3.17 12.90 8.56
CA THR A 90 1.90 13.42 9.08
C THR A 90 1.20 14.40 8.15
N ASN A 91 1.88 14.86 7.10
CA ASN A 91 1.25 15.71 6.08
C ASN A 91 0.36 14.91 5.14
N GLU A 92 0.64 13.61 4.94
CA GLU A 92 -0.12 12.75 4.05
C GLU A 92 -0.98 11.74 4.80
N LEU A 93 -0.44 11.13 5.87
CA LEU A 93 -1.09 10.05 6.58
C LEU A 93 -1.41 10.43 8.01
N SER A 94 -2.62 10.12 8.47
CA SER A 94 -3.01 10.31 9.87
C SER A 94 -2.77 9.06 10.70
N GLN A 95 -2.76 7.90 10.08
CA GLN A 95 -2.66 6.61 10.75
C GLN A 95 -1.99 5.57 9.86
N ALA A 96 -1.19 4.69 10.46
CA ALA A 96 -0.73 3.48 9.80
C ALA A 96 -0.44 2.41 10.86
N GLY A 97 -0.58 1.15 10.49
CA GLY A 97 -0.32 0.06 11.41
C GLY A 97 -0.20 -1.27 10.71
N TRP A 98 0.24 -2.26 11.47
CA TRP A 98 0.35 -3.64 11.04
C TRP A 98 -0.90 -4.41 11.47
N TYR A 99 -1.56 -5.06 10.51
CA TYR A 99 -2.82 -5.75 10.75
C TYR A 99 -2.72 -7.22 10.36
N THR A 100 -3.20 -8.09 11.23
CA THR A 100 -3.35 -9.51 10.93
C THR A 100 -4.58 -9.72 10.04
N ARG A 101 -4.68 -10.89 9.42
CA ARG A 101 -5.83 -11.23 8.57
C ARG A 101 -7.15 -11.13 9.32
N GLU A 102 -7.18 -11.55 10.58
CA GLU A 102 -8.37 -11.56 11.42
C GLU A 102 -8.82 -10.15 11.80
N GLU A 103 -7.88 -9.21 11.89
CA GLU A 103 -8.18 -7.82 12.24
C GLU A 103 -8.76 -7.02 11.09
N ILE A 104 -8.66 -7.52 9.86
CA ILE A 104 -9.10 -6.79 8.66
C ILE A 104 -10.57 -7.05 8.41
N THR A 105 -11.37 -5.99 8.41
CA THR A 105 -12.79 -6.02 8.04
C THR A 105 -12.99 -5.21 6.76
N LEU A 106 -13.50 -5.84 5.71
CA LEU A 106 -13.83 -5.19 4.45
C LEU A 106 -15.33 -4.91 4.43
N GLU A 107 -15.70 -3.64 4.56
CA GLU A 107 -17.09 -3.23 4.77
C GLU A 107 -17.84 -2.83 3.49
N ASP A 108 -17.13 -2.60 2.39
CA ASP A 108 -17.77 -2.15 1.16
C ASP A 108 -17.47 -3.08 -0.02
N ASP A 109 -18.33 -2.99 -1.03
CA ASP A 109 -18.20 -3.75 -2.27
C ASP A 109 -17.46 -2.97 -3.35
N TYR A 110 -16.75 -1.94 -2.98
CA TYR A 110 -16.07 -1.07 -3.92
C TYR A 110 -14.93 -1.80 -4.63
N LEU A 111 -15.02 -1.88 -5.97
CA LEU A 111 -14.02 -2.57 -6.78
C LEU A 111 -12.82 -1.65 -7.04
N SER A 112 -11.78 -1.78 -6.24
CA SER A 112 -10.53 -1.08 -6.43
C SER A 112 -9.37 -2.06 -6.34
N LEU A 113 -8.24 -1.69 -6.93
CA LEU A 113 -7.02 -2.51 -6.83
C LEU A 113 -6.57 -2.62 -5.38
N THR A 114 -6.67 -1.54 -4.61
CA THR A 114 -6.35 -1.56 -3.18
C THR A 114 -7.17 -2.61 -2.44
N ARG A 115 -8.49 -2.60 -2.64
CA ARG A 115 -9.36 -3.56 -1.98
C ARG A 115 -9.04 -4.99 -2.42
N GLU A 116 -8.79 -5.19 -3.69
CA GLU A 116 -8.41 -6.51 -4.21
C GLU A 116 -7.13 -7.02 -3.57
N MET A 117 -6.11 -6.17 -3.43
CA MET A 117 -4.84 -6.54 -2.81
C MET A 117 -5.01 -6.88 -1.33
N ILE A 118 -5.80 -6.09 -0.59
CA ILE A 118 -6.11 -6.37 0.82
C ILE A 118 -6.84 -7.71 0.93
N LEU A 119 -7.78 -7.97 0.03
CA LEU A 119 -8.53 -9.23 0.01
C LEU A 119 -7.62 -10.43 -0.26
N GLN A 120 -6.67 -10.30 -1.20
CA GLN A 120 -5.68 -11.35 -1.47
C GLN A 120 -4.89 -11.71 -0.21
N PHE A 121 -4.48 -10.71 0.56
CA PHE A 121 -3.80 -10.94 1.82
C PHE A 121 -4.73 -11.62 2.84
N LYS A 122 -5.93 -11.09 3.00
CA LYS A 122 -6.90 -11.62 3.98
C LYS A 122 -7.24 -13.08 3.71
N GLU A 123 -7.31 -13.46 2.45
CA GLU A 123 -7.61 -14.84 2.04
C GLU A 123 -6.39 -15.76 2.04
N GLY A 124 -5.23 -15.26 2.43
CA GLY A 124 -4.02 -16.06 2.54
C GLY A 124 -3.33 -16.39 1.21
N ARG A 125 -3.59 -15.61 0.16
CA ARG A 125 -3.00 -15.84 -1.17
C ARG A 125 -1.67 -15.13 -1.38
N VAL A 126 -1.30 -14.27 -0.48
CA VAL A 126 -0.02 -13.58 -0.47
C VAL A 126 0.56 -13.55 0.94
#